data_f264d7b9cec73950742e268e03ec9a65
#
_entry.id   f264d7b9cec73950742e268e03ec9a65
#
_cell.length_a   1.000
_cell.length_b   1.000
_cell.length_c   1.000
_cell.angle_alpha   90.00
_cell.angle_beta   90.00
_cell.angle_gamma   90.00
#
_symmetry.space_group_name_H-M   'P 1'
#
loop_
_entity.id
_entity.type
_entity.pdbx_description
1 polymer ?
#
loop_
_entity_poly.entity_id
_entity_poly.type
_entity_poly.pdbx_seq_one_letter_code
_entity_poly.pdbx_strand_id
1 'polypeptide(L)'
;MPTVNVIIHTYNNERFIAETVESVLNQTYKEYEIVVVDDGSVDGTRDALIPYMQKIRYHYKENGGIASAKNAGIGLSQTEFVAFLDHDDLWAPDKLQLQMECFNENSQVGLVYAKYTSFRDGKELRTKPEKGYSGWIFKELLSKSFIQTSTVVVKRECLDAVGPYDESFSLGDEYDMFLRIARKFQCSFIDKSLTRYRVHDTNASNNDFLFDNENLGVYKKVYNNFTDLDGVEKKILRKRIARYSMKVAEGLYRQGKQEESKKYQMEANNYLPFYKRITNNLTFKT
;
A
#
# COMPACT_ATOMS: atom_id res chain seq x y z
N MET A 1 -19.76 -19.33 7.72
CA MET A 1 -19.17 -18.10 8.33
C MET A 1 -18.37 -17.41 7.26
N PRO A 2 -18.26 -16.07 7.26
CA PRO A 2 -17.42 -15.40 6.27
C PRO A 2 -15.96 -15.88 6.36
N THR A 3 -15.34 -16.04 5.21
CA THR A 3 -13.92 -16.45 5.12
C THR A 3 -13.01 -15.27 4.86
N VAL A 4 -13.54 -14.18 4.26
CA VAL A 4 -12.80 -12.95 3.92
C VAL A 4 -13.38 -11.76 4.69
N ASN A 5 -12.52 -11.02 5.40
CA ASN A 5 -12.85 -9.68 5.89
C ASN A 5 -12.38 -8.64 4.88
N VAL A 6 -13.32 -7.89 4.31
CA VAL A 6 -13.03 -6.74 3.44
C VAL A 6 -12.98 -5.49 4.30
N ILE A 7 -11.78 -4.94 4.49
CA ILE A 7 -11.54 -3.71 5.25
C ILE A 7 -11.54 -2.53 4.28
N ILE A 8 -12.49 -1.62 4.48
CA ILE A 8 -12.54 -0.31 3.82
C ILE A 8 -12.23 0.73 4.88
N HIS A 9 -11.06 1.34 4.82
CA HIS A 9 -10.73 2.48 5.68
C HIS A 9 -11.14 3.78 4.99
N THR A 10 -11.73 4.70 5.73
CA THR A 10 -12.23 5.96 5.17
C THR A 10 -11.97 7.15 6.09
N TYR A 11 -11.75 8.30 5.50
CA TYR A 11 -11.67 9.60 6.16
C TYR A 11 -12.11 10.70 5.19
N ASN A 12 -13.18 11.43 5.54
CA ASN A 12 -13.75 12.53 4.75
C ASN A 12 -13.92 12.19 3.26
N ASN A 13 -14.71 11.14 2.97
CA ASN A 13 -14.93 10.67 1.61
C ASN A 13 -16.41 10.40 1.28
N GLU A 14 -17.28 11.36 1.60
CA GLU A 14 -18.72 11.30 1.30
C GLU A 14 -19.00 11.06 -0.20
N ARG A 15 -18.07 11.49 -1.06
CA ARG A 15 -18.25 11.47 -2.52
C ARG A 15 -18.15 10.07 -3.12
N PHE A 16 -17.27 9.19 -2.61
CA PHE A 16 -16.95 7.94 -3.30
C PHE A 16 -17.25 6.68 -2.49
N ILE A 17 -17.35 6.79 -1.15
CA ILE A 17 -17.47 5.64 -0.26
C ILE A 17 -18.66 4.73 -0.59
N ALA A 18 -19.78 5.28 -1.04
CA ALA A 18 -20.95 4.50 -1.42
C ALA A 18 -20.67 3.60 -2.62
N GLU A 19 -20.07 4.14 -3.70
CA GLU A 19 -19.69 3.34 -4.88
C GLU A 19 -18.67 2.25 -4.52
N THR A 20 -17.73 2.56 -3.61
CA THR A 20 -16.74 1.59 -3.12
C THR A 20 -17.42 0.41 -2.43
N VAL A 21 -18.34 0.67 -1.49
CA VAL A 21 -19.12 -0.37 -0.79
C VAL A 21 -19.95 -1.18 -1.78
N GLU A 22 -20.63 -0.54 -2.73
CA GLU A 22 -21.39 -1.22 -3.78
C GLU A 22 -20.55 -2.17 -4.62
N SER A 23 -19.31 -1.80 -4.93
CA SER A 23 -18.40 -2.66 -5.70
C SER A 23 -18.08 -3.96 -4.97
N VAL A 24 -18.03 -3.93 -3.62
CA VAL A 24 -17.86 -5.14 -2.80
C VAL A 24 -19.16 -5.93 -2.71
N LEU A 25 -20.30 -5.29 -2.52
CA LEU A 25 -21.60 -5.99 -2.46
C LEU A 25 -21.93 -6.73 -3.77
N ASN A 26 -21.38 -6.27 -4.89
CA ASN A 26 -21.52 -6.89 -6.22
C ASN A 26 -20.53 -8.03 -6.49
N GLN A 27 -19.67 -8.43 -5.54
CA GLN A 27 -18.77 -9.56 -5.72
C GLN A 27 -19.54 -10.88 -5.97
N THR A 28 -19.01 -11.72 -6.86
CA THR A 28 -19.56 -13.07 -7.14
C THR A 28 -19.31 -14.04 -5.99
N TYR A 29 -18.14 -13.98 -5.37
CA TYR A 29 -17.83 -14.68 -4.13
C TYR A 29 -18.68 -14.10 -2.99
N LYS A 30 -19.31 -14.95 -2.16
CA LYS A 30 -20.30 -14.51 -1.15
C LYS A 30 -19.89 -14.75 0.30
N GLU A 31 -18.79 -15.43 0.54
CA GLU A 31 -18.34 -15.74 1.90
C GLU A 31 -17.43 -14.64 2.48
N TYR A 32 -17.90 -13.41 2.49
CA TYR A 32 -17.17 -12.26 3.04
C TYR A 32 -18.03 -11.47 4.03
N GLU A 33 -17.37 -10.70 4.85
CA GLU A 33 -17.94 -9.58 5.61
C GLU A 33 -17.26 -8.26 5.21
N ILE A 34 -17.94 -7.14 5.39
CA ILE A 34 -17.41 -5.80 5.12
C ILE A 34 -17.27 -5.06 6.44
N VAL A 35 -16.05 -4.62 6.73
CA VAL A 35 -15.77 -3.73 7.86
C VAL A 35 -15.36 -2.37 7.30
N VAL A 36 -16.17 -1.35 7.54
CA VAL A 36 -15.82 0.04 7.21
C VAL A 36 -15.30 0.70 8.48
N VAL A 37 -14.03 1.11 8.45
CA VAL A 37 -13.38 1.84 9.52
C VAL A 37 -13.34 3.32 9.13
N ASP A 38 -14.15 4.11 9.81
CA ASP A 38 -14.19 5.56 9.67
C ASP A 38 -13.20 6.19 10.65
N ASP A 39 -12.14 6.74 10.14
CA ASP A 39 -11.02 7.30 10.89
C ASP A 39 -11.28 8.78 11.28
N GLY A 40 -12.48 9.06 11.82
CA GLY A 40 -12.82 10.36 12.35
C GLY A 40 -13.36 11.34 11.33
N SER A 41 -14.13 10.89 10.33
CA SER A 41 -14.76 11.77 9.33
C SER A 41 -15.70 12.80 9.99
N VAL A 42 -15.67 14.02 9.43
CA VAL A 42 -16.49 15.16 9.85
C VAL A 42 -17.40 15.68 8.73
N ASP A 43 -17.31 15.07 7.54
CA ASP A 43 -18.18 15.32 6.37
C ASP A 43 -19.39 14.36 6.36
N GLY A 44 -20.10 14.28 5.23
CA GLY A 44 -21.23 13.38 5.01
C GLY A 44 -20.86 11.91 4.80
N THR A 45 -19.62 11.45 5.08
CA THR A 45 -19.19 10.06 4.88
C THR A 45 -20.12 9.05 5.56
N ARG A 46 -20.48 9.29 6.84
CA ARG A 46 -21.38 8.41 7.57
C ARG A 46 -22.79 8.39 6.95
N ASP A 47 -23.28 9.55 6.51
CA ASP A 47 -24.62 9.67 5.92
C ASP A 47 -24.70 8.91 4.58
N ALA A 48 -23.65 8.97 3.78
CA ALA A 48 -23.53 8.19 2.54
C ALA A 48 -23.55 6.67 2.78
N LEU A 49 -23.19 6.21 3.98
CA LEU A 49 -23.20 4.80 4.36
C LEU A 49 -24.52 4.32 4.98
N ILE A 50 -25.45 5.21 5.32
CA ILE A 50 -26.76 4.83 5.94
C ILE A 50 -27.48 3.72 5.16
N PRO A 51 -27.56 3.74 3.79
CA PRO A 51 -28.25 2.68 3.04
C PRO A 51 -27.62 1.30 3.16
N TYR A 52 -26.37 1.22 3.61
CA TYR A 52 -25.56 -0.01 3.67
C TYR A 52 -25.39 -0.55 5.08
N MET A 53 -25.84 0.15 6.13
CA MET A 53 -25.60 -0.20 7.56
C MET A 53 -26.05 -1.61 7.95
N GLN A 54 -27.03 -2.20 7.24
CA GLN A 54 -27.47 -3.59 7.45
C GLN A 54 -26.54 -4.62 6.78
N LYS A 55 -25.63 -4.19 5.93
CA LYS A 55 -24.74 -5.04 5.11
C LYS A 55 -23.27 -4.89 5.48
N ILE A 56 -22.93 -3.90 6.29
CA ILE A 56 -21.55 -3.58 6.69
C ILE A 56 -21.46 -3.52 8.22
N ARG A 57 -20.28 -3.81 8.73
CA ARG A 57 -19.91 -3.48 10.10
C ARG A 57 -19.22 -2.11 10.08
N TYR A 58 -19.94 -1.06 10.46
CA TYR A 58 -19.38 0.29 10.56
C TYR A 58 -18.72 0.51 11.92
N HIS A 59 -17.47 0.99 11.90
CA HIS A 59 -16.72 1.31 13.11
C HIS A 59 -16.13 2.72 12.98
N TYR A 60 -16.57 3.62 13.83
CA TYR A 60 -16.02 4.97 13.95
C TYR A 60 -14.91 4.99 15.01
N LYS A 61 -13.80 5.67 14.74
CA LYS A 61 -12.75 5.94 15.71
C LYS A 61 -12.22 7.37 15.54
N GLU A 62 -11.54 7.89 16.55
CA GLU A 62 -10.80 9.15 16.42
C GLU A 62 -9.71 8.99 15.35
N ASN A 63 -9.44 10.08 14.61
CA ASN A 63 -8.44 10.06 13.53
C ASN A 63 -7.06 9.68 14.05
N GLY A 64 -6.52 8.62 13.49
CA GLY A 64 -5.19 8.08 13.81
C GLY A 64 -4.35 7.81 12.55
N GLY A 65 -4.90 8.10 11.37
CA GLY A 65 -4.25 7.87 10.07
C GLY A 65 -4.52 6.50 9.47
N ILE A 66 -4.12 6.35 8.21
CA ILE A 66 -4.42 5.19 7.35
C ILE A 66 -4.00 3.87 8.00
N ALA A 67 -2.76 3.78 8.49
CA ALA A 67 -2.23 2.57 9.13
C ALA A 67 -3.04 2.18 10.38
N SER A 68 -3.40 3.16 11.21
CA SER A 68 -4.22 2.96 12.41
C SER A 68 -5.62 2.45 12.07
N ALA A 69 -6.23 2.99 11.02
CA ALA A 69 -7.55 2.53 10.55
C ALA A 69 -7.49 1.09 10.00
N LYS A 70 -6.45 0.73 9.23
CA LYS A 70 -6.23 -0.65 8.75
C LYS A 70 -6.02 -1.61 9.92
N ASN A 71 -5.20 -1.23 10.92
CA ASN A 71 -4.97 -2.03 12.13
C ASN A 71 -6.27 -2.27 12.91
N ALA A 72 -7.09 -1.23 13.07
CA ALA A 72 -8.41 -1.37 13.71
C ALA A 72 -9.30 -2.35 12.94
N GLY A 73 -9.35 -2.26 11.62
CA GLY A 73 -10.12 -3.17 10.76
C GLY A 73 -9.67 -4.62 10.87
N ILE A 74 -8.34 -4.88 10.94
CA ILE A 74 -7.79 -6.21 11.17
C ILE A 74 -8.24 -6.76 12.53
N GLY A 75 -8.23 -5.94 13.58
CA GLY A 75 -8.64 -6.34 14.93
C GLY A 75 -10.13 -6.63 15.09
N LEU A 76 -10.97 -6.11 14.20
CA LEU A 76 -12.44 -6.26 14.30
C LEU A 76 -12.99 -7.59 13.76
N SER A 77 -12.19 -8.40 13.07
CA SER A 77 -12.59 -9.68 12.50
C SER A 77 -11.58 -10.78 12.80
N GLN A 78 -12.05 -12.04 12.74
CA GLN A 78 -11.22 -13.24 12.91
C GLN A 78 -11.25 -14.16 11.68
N THR A 79 -11.60 -13.61 10.52
CA THR A 79 -11.64 -14.37 9.26
C THR A 79 -10.25 -14.86 8.85
N GLU A 80 -10.21 -15.94 8.08
CA GLU A 80 -8.95 -16.54 7.59
C GLU A 80 -8.19 -15.61 6.61
N PHE A 81 -8.95 -14.83 5.83
CA PHE A 81 -8.40 -13.91 4.85
C PHE A 81 -8.82 -12.48 5.12
N VAL A 82 -7.93 -11.54 4.79
CA VAL A 82 -8.16 -10.10 4.88
C VAL A 82 -7.92 -9.47 3.52
N ALA A 83 -8.86 -8.69 3.04
CA ALA A 83 -8.75 -7.89 1.83
C ALA A 83 -8.83 -6.41 2.18
N PHE A 84 -8.02 -5.60 1.54
CA PHE A 84 -8.03 -4.15 1.75
C PHE A 84 -8.58 -3.44 0.53
N LEU A 85 -9.34 -2.36 0.76
CA LEU A 85 -9.89 -1.52 -0.29
C LEU A 85 -9.87 -0.06 0.17
N ASP A 86 -9.21 0.79 -0.60
CA ASP A 86 -9.22 2.23 -0.39
C ASP A 86 -10.62 2.79 -0.69
N HIS A 87 -11.05 3.77 0.04
CA HIS A 87 -12.41 4.28 0.07
C HIS A 87 -12.90 4.96 -1.23
N ASP A 88 -12.05 5.07 -2.22
CA ASP A 88 -12.28 5.71 -3.53
C ASP A 88 -12.10 4.78 -4.72
N ASP A 89 -11.60 3.55 -4.48
CA ASP A 89 -11.38 2.53 -5.48
C ASP A 89 -12.60 1.61 -5.69
N LEU A 90 -12.63 0.91 -6.82
CA LEU A 90 -13.71 -0.01 -7.18
C LEU A 90 -13.16 -1.39 -7.53
N TRP A 91 -13.85 -2.45 -7.12
CA TRP A 91 -13.51 -3.82 -7.48
C TRP A 91 -14.30 -4.35 -8.67
N ALA A 92 -13.64 -5.16 -9.50
CA ALA A 92 -14.32 -5.98 -10.50
C ALA A 92 -15.14 -7.09 -9.81
N PRO A 93 -16.32 -7.49 -10.36
CA PRO A 93 -17.23 -8.42 -9.68
C PRO A 93 -16.62 -9.78 -9.32
N ASP A 94 -15.64 -10.24 -10.08
CA ASP A 94 -15.00 -11.54 -9.91
C ASP A 94 -13.66 -11.50 -9.14
N LYS A 95 -13.32 -10.37 -8.52
CA LYS A 95 -12.02 -10.20 -7.85
C LYS A 95 -11.82 -11.20 -6.72
N LEU A 96 -12.71 -11.25 -5.76
CA LEU A 96 -12.56 -12.15 -4.62
C LEU A 96 -12.58 -13.62 -5.08
N GLN A 97 -13.45 -13.99 -6.02
CA GLN A 97 -13.53 -15.33 -6.56
C GLN A 97 -12.17 -15.81 -7.09
N LEU A 98 -11.57 -15.03 -8.00
CA LEU A 98 -10.30 -15.38 -8.63
C LEU A 98 -9.14 -15.43 -7.63
N GLN A 99 -9.15 -14.54 -6.62
CA GLN A 99 -8.10 -14.53 -5.60
C GLN A 99 -8.23 -15.72 -4.63
N MET A 100 -9.43 -16.12 -4.27
CA MET A 100 -9.66 -17.31 -3.44
C MET A 100 -9.30 -18.60 -4.17
N GLU A 101 -9.53 -18.69 -5.47
CA GLU A 101 -9.06 -19.78 -6.31
C GLU A 101 -7.54 -19.95 -6.24
N CYS A 102 -6.77 -18.86 -6.32
CA CYS A 102 -5.31 -18.91 -6.16
C CYS A 102 -4.84 -19.47 -4.81
N PHE A 103 -5.54 -19.15 -3.71
CA PHE A 103 -5.23 -19.73 -2.40
C PHE A 103 -5.57 -21.23 -2.32
N ASN A 104 -6.66 -21.63 -2.95
CA ASN A 104 -7.05 -23.05 -3.02
C ASN A 104 -6.08 -23.89 -3.84
N GLU A 105 -5.54 -23.33 -4.94
CA GLU A 105 -4.56 -24.00 -5.79
C GLU A 105 -3.18 -24.15 -5.14
N ASN A 106 -2.79 -23.20 -4.29
CA ASN A 106 -1.49 -23.24 -3.63
C ASN A 106 -1.57 -22.72 -2.18
N SER A 107 -1.59 -23.64 -1.23
CA SER A 107 -1.65 -23.34 0.21
C SER A 107 -0.43 -22.59 0.76
N GLN A 108 0.71 -22.58 0.04
CA GLN A 108 1.92 -21.84 0.46
C GLN A 108 1.85 -20.34 0.15
N VAL A 109 0.88 -19.91 -0.67
CA VAL A 109 0.68 -18.50 -0.97
C VAL A 109 0.08 -17.80 0.25
N GLY A 110 0.72 -16.75 0.70
CA GLY A 110 0.26 -15.92 1.82
C GLY A 110 -0.43 -14.63 1.37
N LEU A 111 -0.11 -14.13 0.17
CA LEU A 111 -0.66 -12.90 -0.38
C LEU A 111 -0.95 -13.08 -1.88
N VAL A 112 -2.15 -12.70 -2.31
CA VAL A 112 -2.53 -12.62 -3.72
C VAL A 112 -2.82 -11.17 -4.09
N TYR A 113 -2.23 -10.69 -5.19
CA TYR A 113 -2.49 -9.38 -5.74
C TYR A 113 -2.76 -9.46 -7.24
N ALA A 114 -3.34 -8.41 -7.80
CA ALA A 114 -3.75 -8.36 -9.20
C ALA A 114 -3.32 -7.06 -9.88
N LYS A 115 -3.55 -6.96 -11.20
CA LYS A 115 -3.48 -5.67 -11.89
C LYS A 115 -4.62 -4.75 -11.44
N TYR A 116 -4.37 -3.46 -11.59
CA TYR A 116 -5.39 -2.41 -11.49
C TYR A 116 -5.35 -1.48 -12.70
N THR A 117 -6.46 -0.88 -13.03
CA THR A 117 -6.56 0.15 -14.07
C THR A 117 -6.92 1.48 -13.42
N SER A 118 -6.06 2.47 -13.56
CA SER A 118 -6.38 3.82 -13.10
C SER A 118 -7.43 4.46 -14.00
N PHE A 119 -8.34 5.24 -13.40
CA PHE A 119 -9.39 5.96 -14.12
C PHE A 119 -9.66 7.33 -13.50
N ARG A 120 -10.13 8.27 -14.33
CA ARG A 120 -10.58 9.62 -13.90
C ARG A 120 -11.83 9.98 -14.71
N ASP A 121 -12.88 10.46 -14.06
CA ASP A 121 -14.14 10.88 -14.70
C ASP A 121 -14.70 9.84 -15.68
N GLY A 122 -14.69 8.57 -15.25
CA GLY A 122 -15.19 7.44 -16.05
C GLY A 122 -14.25 6.93 -17.14
N LYS A 123 -13.16 7.67 -17.47
CA LYS A 123 -12.19 7.28 -18.52
C LYS A 123 -11.04 6.48 -17.91
N GLU A 124 -10.74 5.33 -18.51
CA GLU A 124 -9.55 4.54 -18.15
C GLU A 124 -8.27 5.24 -18.64
N LEU A 125 -7.22 5.18 -17.81
CA LEU A 125 -5.95 5.84 -18.08
C LEU A 125 -4.85 4.80 -18.34
N ARG A 126 -4.51 3.99 -17.32
CA ARG A 126 -3.39 3.04 -17.39
C ARG A 126 -3.61 1.82 -16.51
N THR A 127 -3.25 0.65 -17.06
CA THR A 127 -3.24 -0.61 -16.28
C THR A 127 -1.83 -0.88 -15.72
N LYS A 128 -1.76 -1.21 -14.44
CA LYS A 128 -0.53 -1.53 -13.69
C LYS A 128 -0.74 -2.75 -12.80
N PRO A 129 0.35 -3.45 -12.39
CA PRO A 129 1.69 -3.33 -12.95
C PRO A 129 1.74 -3.88 -14.38
N GLU A 130 2.67 -3.40 -15.20
CA GLU A 130 2.91 -3.95 -16.54
C GLU A 130 3.40 -5.40 -16.47
N LYS A 131 4.16 -5.72 -15.43
CA LYS A 131 4.66 -7.05 -15.11
C LYS A 131 4.48 -7.31 -13.63
N GLY A 132 3.86 -8.44 -13.28
CA GLY A 132 3.77 -8.95 -11.92
C GLY A 132 4.71 -10.13 -11.69
N TYR A 133 4.82 -10.58 -10.45
CA TYR A 133 5.68 -11.67 -10.01
C TYR A 133 4.94 -12.58 -9.05
N SER A 134 5.24 -13.89 -9.12
CA SER A 134 4.73 -14.89 -8.17
C SER A 134 5.88 -15.64 -7.51
N GLY A 135 5.61 -16.31 -6.40
CA GLY A 135 6.60 -16.99 -5.57
C GLY A 135 7.26 -16.07 -4.55
N TRP A 136 8.57 -16.18 -4.39
CA TRP A 136 9.37 -15.38 -3.47
C TRP A 136 9.79 -14.04 -4.11
N ILE A 137 8.96 -13.03 -4.00
CA ILE A 137 9.09 -11.76 -4.74
C ILE A 137 9.78 -10.63 -3.97
N PHE A 138 10.39 -10.93 -2.82
CA PHE A 138 10.99 -9.91 -1.96
C PHE A 138 12.02 -9.03 -2.70
N LYS A 139 12.90 -9.63 -3.51
CA LYS A 139 13.93 -8.90 -4.26
C LYS A 139 13.34 -7.99 -5.34
N GLU A 140 12.33 -8.46 -6.05
CA GLU A 140 11.59 -7.69 -7.04
C GLU A 140 10.89 -6.51 -6.37
N LEU A 141 10.23 -6.77 -5.24
CA LEU A 141 9.54 -5.74 -4.48
C LEU A 141 10.51 -4.71 -3.88
N LEU A 142 11.69 -5.11 -3.36
CA LEU A 142 12.76 -4.19 -2.97
C LEU A 142 13.22 -3.30 -4.14
N SER A 143 13.20 -3.83 -5.35
CA SER A 143 13.63 -3.09 -6.53
C SER A 143 12.60 -2.05 -6.98
N LYS A 144 11.32 -2.28 -6.75
CA LYS A 144 10.22 -1.39 -7.14
C LYS A 144 8.94 -1.80 -6.41
N SER A 145 8.26 -0.85 -5.75
CA SER A 145 6.89 -1.07 -5.29
C SER A 145 5.97 -1.21 -6.50
N PHE A 146 5.23 -2.32 -6.58
CA PHE A 146 4.30 -2.62 -7.68
C PHE A 146 2.98 -3.23 -7.18
N ILE A 147 2.82 -3.43 -5.89
CA ILE A 147 1.58 -3.89 -5.27
C ILE A 147 0.82 -2.66 -4.77
N GLN A 148 -0.45 -2.56 -5.07
CA GLN A 148 -1.37 -1.53 -4.62
C GLN A 148 -2.38 -2.16 -3.66
N THR A 149 -2.69 -1.51 -2.56
CA THR A 149 -3.50 -2.02 -1.45
C THR A 149 -4.84 -2.58 -1.89
N SER A 150 -5.61 -1.84 -2.68
CA SER A 150 -6.93 -2.28 -3.12
C SER A 150 -6.92 -3.54 -4.01
N THR A 151 -5.71 -4.01 -4.43
CA THR A 151 -5.58 -5.25 -5.20
C THR A 151 -5.36 -6.50 -4.36
N VAL A 152 -5.09 -6.36 -3.05
CA VAL A 152 -4.56 -7.42 -2.20
C VAL A 152 -5.65 -8.19 -1.48
N VAL A 153 -5.47 -9.52 -1.40
CA VAL A 153 -6.01 -10.39 -0.35
C VAL A 153 -4.83 -11.09 0.32
N VAL A 154 -4.83 -11.16 1.63
CA VAL A 154 -3.75 -11.75 2.44
C VAL A 154 -4.32 -12.71 3.46
N LYS A 155 -3.62 -13.83 3.73
CA LYS A 155 -3.95 -14.71 4.85
C LYS A 155 -3.70 -13.99 6.17
N ARG A 156 -4.62 -14.15 7.12
CA ARG A 156 -4.47 -13.59 8.46
C ARG A 156 -3.18 -14.05 9.14
N GLU A 157 -2.82 -15.32 9.02
CA GLU A 157 -1.58 -15.84 9.57
C GLU A 157 -0.33 -15.05 9.14
N CYS A 158 -0.35 -14.48 7.93
CA CYS A 158 0.76 -13.66 7.44
C CYS A 158 0.82 -12.32 8.18
N LEU A 159 -0.34 -11.67 8.40
CA LEU A 159 -0.41 -10.43 9.19
C LEU A 159 0.03 -10.68 10.64
N ASP A 160 -0.46 -11.76 11.24
CA ASP A 160 -0.09 -12.14 12.62
C ASP A 160 1.42 -12.40 12.74
N ALA A 161 2.02 -13.06 11.74
CA ALA A 161 3.45 -13.40 11.74
C ALA A 161 4.37 -12.20 11.50
N VAL A 162 3.91 -11.15 10.81
CA VAL A 162 4.74 -9.96 10.52
C VAL A 162 4.40 -8.76 11.41
N GLY A 163 3.29 -8.81 12.15
CA GLY A 163 2.81 -7.74 13.02
C GLY A 163 2.02 -6.67 12.28
N PRO A 164 1.50 -5.67 13.01
CA PRO A 164 0.59 -4.65 12.48
C PRO A 164 1.25 -3.73 11.45
N TYR A 165 0.43 -2.93 10.77
CA TYR A 165 0.91 -1.78 10.01
C TYR A 165 1.65 -0.81 10.93
N ASP A 166 2.75 -0.24 10.44
CA ASP A 166 3.54 0.74 11.17
C ASP A 166 2.89 2.12 11.09
N GLU A 167 2.30 2.58 12.19
CA GLU A 167 1.55 3.83 12.27
C GLU A 167 2.45 5.08 12.19
N SER A 168 3.76 4.91 12.16
CA SER A 168 4.69 6.02 11.90
C SER A 168 4.75 6.44 10.43
N PHE A 169 4.19 5.62 9.52
CA PHE A 169 4.06 5.92 8.09
C PHE A 169 2.64 6.33 7.74
N SER A 170 2.51 7.34 6.88
CA SER A 170 1.22 7.80 6.33
C SER A 170 0.95 7.26 4.93
N LEU A 171 1.99 7.04 4.10
CA LEU A 171 1.91 6.53 2.72
C LEU A 171 2.87 5.36 2.49
N GLY A 172 3.79 5.11 3.40
CA GLY A 172 4.79 4.04 3.32
C GLY A 172 4.35 2.74 4.01
N ASP A 173 3.25 2.77 4.75
CA ASP A 173 2.72 1.70 5.58
C ASP A 173 2.48 0.40 4.79
N GLU A 174 1.89 0.53 3.60
CA GLU A 174 1.62 -0.61 2.70
C GLU A 174 2.89 -1.25 2.19
N TYR A 175 3.83 -0.43 1.75
CA TYR A 175 5.08 -0.92 1.20
C TYR A 175 5.93 -1.62 2.28
N ASP A 176 5.96 -1.08 3.51
CA ASP A 176 6.56 -1.74 4.66
C ASP A 176 5.91 -3.10 4.94
N MET A 177 4.56 -3.15 5.00
CA MET A 177 3.80 -4.36 5.24
C MET A 177 4.08 -5.42 4.17
N PHE A 178 4.00 -5.07 2.90
CA PHE A 178 4.19 -6.03 1.81
C PHE A 178 5.63 -6.54 1.73
N LEU A 179 6.63 -5.74 2.06
CA LEU A 179 8.02 -6.20 2.17
C LEU A 179 8.19 -7.22 3.31
N ARG A 180 7.58 -6.98 4.47
CA ARG A 180 7.62 -7.93 5.60
C ARG A 180 6.93 -9.25 5.24
N ILE A 181 5.79 -9.21 4.56
CA ILE A 181 5.08 -10.41 4.08
C ILE A 181 5.91 -11.14 3.02
N ALA A 182 6.36 -10.45 1.97
CA ALA A 182 7.12 -11.07 0.87
C ALA A 182 8.46 -11.68 1.32
N ARG A 183 9.00 -11.25 2.47
CA ARG A 183 10.18 -11.86 3.09
C ARG A 183 9.92 -13.24 3.65
N LYS A 184 8.71 -13.48 4.15
CA LYS A 184 8.36 -14.71 4.89
C LYS A 184 7.43 -15.65 4.13
N PHE A 185 6.70 -15.14 3.14
CA PHE A 185 5.64 -15.88 2.45
C PHE A 185 5.73 -15.70 0.94
N GLN A 186 5.26 -16.72 0.21
CA GLN A 186 5.09 -16.62 -1.22
C GLN A 186 3.89 -15.72 -1.56
N CYS A 187 4.02 -15.00 -2.68
CA CYS A 187 2.93 -14.19 -3.23
C CYS A 187 2.46 -14.77 -4.57
N SER A 188 1.22 -14.51 -4.94
CA SER A 188 0.69 -14.85 -6.26
C SER A 188 0.18 -13.60 -6.98
N PHE A 189 0.39 -13.55 -8.28
CA PHE A 189 -0.04 -12.46 -9.14
C PHE A 189 -1.08 -12.93 -10.14
N ILE A 190 -2.19 -12.21 -10.22
CA ILE A 190 -3.23 -12.40 -11.23
C ILE A 190 -3.05 -11.37 -12.34
N ASP A 191 -2.74 -11.83 -13.56
CA ASP A 191 -2.56 -10.98 -14.75
C ASP A 191 -3.90 -10.52 -15.34
N LYS A 192 -4.77 -9.99 -14.48
CA LYS A 192 -6.07 -9.40 -14.84
C LYS A 192 -6.30 -8.14 -14.02
N SER A 193 -6.87 -7.09 -14.64
CA SER A 193 -7.26 -5.89 -13.92
C SER A 193 -8.52 -6.16 -13.11
N LEU A 194 -8.37 -6.28 -11.79
CA LEU A 194 -9.46 -6.60 -10.86
C LEU A 194 -9.82 -5.42 -9.95
N THR A 195 -9.11 -4.30 -10.10
CA THR A 195 -9.35 -3.07 -9.35
C THR A 195 -9.30 -1.88 -10.31
N ARG A 196 -10.23 -0.95 -10.15
CA ARG A 196 -10.21 0.36 -10.78
C ARG A 196 -9.74 1.38 -9.75
N TYR A 197 -8.53 1.90 -9.95
CA TYR A 197 -7.89 2.90 -9.09
C TYR A 197 -8.34 4.31 -9.49
N ARG A 198 -9.03 5.01 -8.60
CA ARG A 198 -9.55 6.34 -8.89
C ARG A 198 -8.47 7.40 -8.75
N VAL A 199 -8.34 8.24 -9.77
CA VAL A 199 -7.43 9.40 -9.77
C VAL A 199 -8.25 10.67 -9.62
N HIS A 200 -7.99 11.43 -8.57
CA HIS A 200 -8.59 12.73 -8.31
C HIS A 200 -7.59 13.67 -7.61
N ASP A 201 -7.95 14.94 -7.46
CA ASP A 201 -6.99 15.95 -7.02
C ASP A 201 -6.62 15.83 -5.54
N THR A 202 -7.44 15.14 -4.74
CA THR A 202 -7.22 14.92 -3.30
C THR A 202 -6.59 13.55 -2.96
N ASN A 203 -6.12 12.77 -3.95
CA ASN A 203 -5.39 11.53 -3.64
C ASN A 203 -4.16 11.84 -2.75
N ALA A 204 -4.01 11.08 -1.67
CA ALA A 204 -2.86 11.22 -0.77
C ALA A 204 -1.51 11.04 -1.50
N SER A 205 -1.48 10.18 -2.53
CA SER A 205 -0.33 9.91 -3.38
C SER A 205 0.13 11.09 -4.26
N ASN A 206 -0.62 12.20 -4.31
CA ASN A 206 -0.21 13.42 -5.03
C ASN A 206 0.90 14.21 -4.32
N ASN A 207 1.23 13.87 -3.09
CA ASN A 207 2.33 14.49 -2.34
C ASN A 207 3.66 13.76 -2.60
N ASP A 208 4.31 14.09 -3.72
CA ASP A 208 5.57 13.46 -4.14
C ASP A 208 6.66 13.54 -3.07
N PHE A 209 6.78 14.67 -2.36
CA PHE A 209 7.80 14.83 -1.32
C PHE A 209 7.57 13.88 -0.14
N LEU A 210 6.34 13.81 0.36
CA LEU A 210 5.98 12.90 1.44
C LEU A 210 6.20 11.45 0.99
N PHE A 211 5.75 11.09 -0.20
CA PHE A 211 5.93 9.77 -0.78
C PHE A 211 7.41 9.36 -0.88
N ASP A 212 8.27 10.25 -1.37
CA ASP A 212 9.71 9.99 -1.48
C ASP A 212 10.39 9.87 -0.10
N ASN A 213 9.98 10.71 0.86
CA ASN A 213 10.51 10.69 2.22
C ASN A 213 10.13 9.40 2.97
N GLU A 214 8.89 8.96 2.85
CA GLU A 214 8.43 7.73 3.50
C GLU A 214 9.02 6.48 2.85
N ASN A 215 9.13 6.43 1.53
CA ASN A 215 9.87 5.36 0.86
C ASN A 215 11.32 5.27 1.35
N LEU A 216 12.00 6.41 1.56
CA LEU A 216 13.32 6.43 2.17
C LEU A 216 13.31 5.80 3.57
N GLY A 217 12.31 6.15 4.39
CA GLY A 217 12.09 5.58 5.72
C GLY A 217 11.93 4.06 5.68
N VAL A 218 11.07 3.56 4.79
CA VAL A 218 10.85 2.11 4.60
C VAL A 218 12.14 1.39 4.20
N TYR A 219 12.89 1.89 3.22
CA TYR A 219 14.15 1.26 2.82
C TYR A 219 15.19 1.25 3.94
N LYS A 220 15.30 2.33 4.72
CA LYS A 220 16.17 2.39 5.90
C LYS A 220 15.75 1.40 6.97
N LYS A 221 14.45 1.31 7.26
CA LYS A 221 13.88 0.35 8.21
C LYS A 221 14.24 -1.09 7.81
N VAL A 222 14.03 -1.46 6.55
CA VAL A 222 14.41 -2.79 6.04
C VAL A 222 15.93 -3.02 6.14
N TYR A 223 16.73 -2.05 5.73
CA TYR A 223 18.20 -2.17 5.77
C TYR A 223 18.76 -2.38 7.17
N ASN A 224 18.15 -1.72 8.18
CA ASN A 224 18.61 -1.76 9.55
C ASN A 224 18.06 -2.95 10.35
N ASN A 225 16.84 -3.39 10.07
CA ASN A 225 16.13 -4.36 10.90
C ASN A 225 16.19 -5.79 10.35
N PHE A 226 16.46 -5.99 9.05
CA PHE A 226 16.56 -7.32 8.46
C PHE A 226 18.02 -7.80 8.53
N THR A 227 18.31 -8.67 9.48
CA THR A 227 19.69 -9.13 9.77
C THR A 227 20.21 -10.15 8.76
N ASP A 228 19.31 -10.83 8.04
CA ASP A 228 19.59 -11.95 7.14
C ASP A 228 19.60 -11.55 5.65
N LEU A 229 19.74 -10.26 5.33
CA LEU A 229 19.84 -9.77 3.96
C LEU A 229 21.09 -10.28 3.25
N ASP A 230 20.91 -10.83 2.05
CA ASP A 230 22.03 -11.23 1.21
C ASP A 230 22.75 -10.04 0.53
N GLY A 231 23.86 -10.33 -0.16
CA GLY A 231 24.65 -9.29 -0.82
C GLY A 231 23.92 -8.56 -1.95
N VAL A 232 22.99 -9.23 -2.64
CA VAL A 232 22.17 -8.65 -3.72
C VAL A 232 21.13 -7.71 -3.12
N GLU A 233 20.44 -8.15 -2.09
CA GLU A 233 19.43 -7.38 -1.35
C GLU A 233 20.03 -6.11 -0.75
N LYS A 234 21.17 -6.24 -0.05
CA LYS A 234 21.92 -5.09 0.47
C LYS A 234 22.33 -4.11 -0.62
N LYS A 235 22.74 -4.61 -1.79
CA LYS A 235 23.09 -3.76 -2.94
C LYS A 235 21.88 -3.02 -3.49
N ILE A 236 20.73 -3.69 -3.59
CA ILE A 236 19.46 -3.05 -4.00
C ILE A 236 19.09 -1.94 -3.00
N LEU A 237 19.03 -2.26 -1.71
CA LEU A 237 18.68 -1.32 -0.67
C LEU A 237 19.60 -0.09 -0.65
N ARG A 238 20.91 -0.29 -0.68
CA ARG A 238 21.87 0.83 -0.77
C ARG A 238 21.60 1.77 -1.94
N LYS A 239 21.31 1.21 -3.12
CA LYS A 239 20.95 2.01 -4.31
C LYS A 239 19.63 2.77 -4.09
N ARG A 240 18.62 2.12 -3.47
CA ARG A 240 17.33 2.74 -3.21
C ARG A 240 17.45 3.85 -2.17
N ILE A 241 18.12 3.60 -1.05
CA ILE A 241 18.37 4.61 -0.02
C ILE A 241 19.08 5.82 -0.65
N ALA A 242 20.18 5.61 -1.38
CA ALA A 242 20.88 6.70 -2.04
C ALA A 242 19.98 7.50 -2.99
N ARG A 243 19.17 6.80 -3.80
CA ARG A 243 18.23 7.45 -4.73
C ARG A 243 17.18 8.29 -4.02
N TYR A 244 16.54 7.73 -3.00
CA TYR A 244 15.46 8.42 -2.29
C TYR A 244 16.00 9.52 -1.37
N SER A 245 17.20 9.36 -0.77
CA SER A 245 17.89 10.46 -0.08
C SER A 245 18.13 11.65 -1.02
N MET A 246 18.50 11.41 -2.29
CA MET A 246 18.64 12.49 -3.28
C MET A 246 17.31 13.14 -3.65
N LYS A 247 16.24 12.39 -3.80
CA LYS A 247 14.91 12.94 -4.08
C LYS A 247 14.39 13.80 -2.92
N VAL A 248 14.58 13.34 -1.68
CA VAL A 248 14.26 14.12 -0.47
C VAL A 248 15.11 15.39 -0.42
N ALA A 249 16.41 15.30 -0.73
CA ALA A 249 17.30 16.46 -0.79
C ALA A 249 16.83 17.48 -1.83
N GLU A 250 16.41 17.03 -3.01
CA GLU A 250 15.85 17.89 -4.06
C GLU A 250 14.55 18.56 -3.61
N GLY A 251 13.63 17.82 -2.99
CA GLY A 251 12.39 18.37 -2.46
C GLY A 251 12.63 19.43 -1.38
N LEU A 252 13.57 19.20 -0.45
CA LEU A 252 13.97 20.17 0.56
C LEU A 252 14.60 21.42 -0.05
N TYR A 253 15.44 21.24 -1.06
CA TYR A 253 16.06 22.37 -1.77
C TYR A 253 15.00 23.27 -2.42
N ARG A 254 14.01 22.69 -3.10
CA ARG A 254 12.86 23.42 -3.69
C ARG A 254 12.03 24.19 -2.65
N GLN A 255 11.99 23.68 -1.39
CA GLN A 255 11.35 24.34 -0.25
C GLN A 255 12.23 25.42 0.41
N GLY A 256 13.45 25.69 -0.10
CA GLY A 256 14.40 26.64 0.46
C GLY A 256 15.20 26.12 1.67
N LYS A 257 15.04 24.84 2.06
CA LYS A 257 15.69 24.21 3.22
C LYS A 257 17.07 23.65 2.83
N GLN A 258 18.00 24.54 2.47
CA GLN A 258 19.28 24.15 1.89
C GLN A 258 20.15 23.30 2.82
N GLU A 259 20.22 23.62 4.10
CA GLU A 259 21.06 22.88 5.06
C GLU A 259 20.54 21.45 5.30
N GLU A 260 19.23 21.29 5.38
CA GLU A 260 18.62 19.95 5.47
C GLU A 260 18.86 19.16 4.18
N SER A 261 18.71 19.80 3.01
CA SER A 261 19.01 19.21 1.71
C SER A 261 20.44 18.65 1.65
N LYS A 262 21.44 19.42 2.08
CA LYS A 262 22.85 18.98 2.15
C LYS A 262 23.03 17.74 3.01
N LYS A 263 22.34 17.64 4.15
CA LYS A 263 22.40 16.43 5.02
C LYS A 263 21.98 15.17 4.26
N TYR A 264 20.87 15.22 3.51
CA TYR A 264 20.42 14.08 2.71
C TYR A 264 21.32 13.78 1.51
N GLN A 265 21.95 14.77 0.89
CA GLN A 265 22.99 14.54 -0.12
C GLN A 265 24.20 13.80 0.45
N MET A 266 24.67 14.22 1.63
CA MET A 266 25.78 13.54 2.33
C MET A 266 25.37 12.10 2.71
N GLU A 267 24.15 11.90 3.19
CA GLU A 267 23.62 10.59 3.50
C GLU A 267 23.62 9.68 2.26
N ALA A 268 23.15 10.16 1.11
CA ALA A 268 23.16 9.40 -0.14
C ALA A 268 24.56 8.89 -0.47
N ASN A 269 25.59 9.70 -0.24
CA ASN A 269 27.00 9.33 -0.49
C ASN A 269 27.48 8.16 0.39
N ASN A 270 26.94 7.96 1.59
CA ASN A 270 27.30 6.84 2.46
C ASN A 270 26.87 5.48 1.87
N TYR A 271 25.85 5.49 1.01
CA TYR A 271 25.31 4.29 0.35
C TYR A 271 25.83 4.08 -1.07
N LEU A 272 26.54 5.05 -1.64
CA LEU A 272 27.13 4.94 -2.97
C LEU A 272 28.58 4.45 -2.92
N PRO A 273 29.06 3.68 -3.94
CA PRO A 273 30.46 3.40 -4.13
C PRO A 273 31.26 4.69 -4.27
N PHE A 274 32.53 4.70 -3.82
CA PHE A 274 33.39 5.89 -3.83
C PHE A 274 33.41 6.63 -5.17
N TYR A 275 33.51 5.89 -6.29
CA TYR A 275 33.55 6.45 -7.64
C TYR A 275 32.21 7.02 -8.15
N LYS A 276 31.11 6.82 -7.39
CA LYS A 276 29.78 7.36 -7.70
C LYS A 276 29.34 8.43 -6.71
N ARG A 277 30.20 8.76 -5.75
CA ARG A 277 29.86 9.77 -4.75
C ARG A 277 29.71 11.13 -5.41
N ILE A 278 28.65 11.80 -4.98
CA ILE A 278 28.30 13.13 -5.46
C ILE A 278 29.24 14.13 -4.76
N THR A 279 29.98 14.91 -5.52
CA THR A 279 30.76 16.02 -4.96
C THR A 279 29.81 17.08 -4.41
N ASN A 280 30.20 17.75 -3.34
CA ASN A 280 29.36 18.65 -2.49
C ASN A 280 28.68 19.85 -3.18
N ASN A 281 28.64 19.94 -4.50
CA ASN A 281 28.14 21.07 -5.26
C ASN A 281 27.06 20.71 -6.30
N LEU A 282 26.16 19.75 -5.98
CA LEU A 282 24.96 19.63 -6.80
C LEU A 282 24.02 20.82 -6.54
N THR A 283 24.13 21.81 -7.39
CA THR A 283 23.03 22.75 -7.62
C THR A 283 21.96 21.99 -8.41
N PHE A 284 20.83 21.70 -7.80
CA PHE A 284 19.66 21.24 -8.53
C PHE A 284 19.29 22.32 -9.54
N LYS A 285 19.20 21.97 -10.83
CA LYS A 285 18.72 22.93 -11.84
C LYS A 285 17.30 23.32 -11.47
N THR A 286 17.07 24.60 -11.30
CA THR A 286 15.74 25.20 -11.15
C THR A 286 14.86 24.97 -12.36
#